data_aa88c4e20c2563488e9b530dbd5fa13b
#
_entry.id   aa88c4e20c2563488e9b530dbd5fa13b
#
_cell.length_a   1.000
_cell.length_b   1.000
_cell.length_c   1.000
_cell.angle_alpha   90.00
_cell.angle_beta   90.00
_cell.angle_gamma   90.00
#
_symmetry.space_group_name_H-M   'P 1'
#
loop_
_entity.id
_entity.type
_entity.pdbx_description
1 polymer ?
#
loop_
_entity_poly.entity_id
_entity_poly.type
_entity_poly.pdbx_seq_one_letter_code
_entity_poly.pdbx_strand_id
1 'polypeptide(L)'
;MIRTLFLGIAACSALLLASCAADAPAPPSVAAKPIPPSGERLAYLTGCVNCHHQTPKEILNAPPLVMVKTYSLPEFRTLLKTGVTRDGRDMYAQGSIMGIVAREQLSHFSDDEVTAVHEFLQKGWSEDRAAYEEAKIATFPPPTFMKN
;
A
#
# COMPACT_ATOMS: atom_id res chain seq x y z
N MET A 1 45.76 -18.76 60.91
CA MET A 1 47.13 -18.54 60.38
C MET A 1 47.14 -18.92 58.95
N ILE A 2 47.58 -18.09 58.18
CA ILE A 2 48.28 -17.97 56.90
C ILE A 2 47.52 -17.00 55.93
N ARG A 3 48.05 -15.78 55.92
CA ARG A 3 47.91 -14.76 54.87
C ARG A 3 48.81 -15.13 53.72
N THR A 4 48.33 -15.03 52.51
CA THR A 4 49.13 -14.79 51.30
C THR A 4 48.19 -14.08 50.29
N LEU A 5 48.31 -12.84 50.10
CA LEU A 5 49.04 -11.97 49.21
C LEU A 5 49.12 -12.52 47.78
N PHE A 6 48.23 -12.03 46.91
CA PHE A 6 48.47 -11.90 45.47
C PHE A 6 48.08 -10.49 45.02
N LEU A 7 49.09 -9.66 45.09
CA LEU A 7 49.12 -8.37 44.35
C LEU A 7 49.75 -8.69 42.99
N GLY A 8 49.19 -8.06 41.96
CA GLY A 8 50.00 -7.82 40.78
C GLY A 8 49.38 -8.32 39.47
N ILE A 9 49.33 -7.39 38.54
CA ILE A 9 49.08 -7.49 37.09
C ILE A 9 47.67 -7.18 36.68
N ALA A 10 47.29 -5.91 36.79
CA ALA A 10 46.19 -5.31 36.07
C ALA A 10 46.63 -3.93 35.55
N ALA A 11 47.46 -3.90 34.56
CA ALA A 11 47.79 -2.67 33.82
C ALA A 11 48.51 -3.06 32.56
N CYS A 12 47.82 -3.15 31.44
CA CYS A 12 48.28 -2.94 30.06
C CYS A 12 47.33 -3.62 29.04
N SER A 13 46.15 -3.12 28.83
CA SER A 13 45.36 -3.48 27.64
C SER A 13 44.26 -2.45 27.33
N ALA A 14 44.57 -1.17 27.53
CA ALA A 14 43.60 -0.10 27.25
C ALA A 14 44.14 0.99 26.34
N LEU A 15 44.86 0.61 25.29
CA LEU A 15 45.48 1.63 24.40
C LEU A 15 45.61 1.17 22.94
N LEU A 16 44.65 0.49 22.35
CA LEU A 16 44.70 0.16 20.92
C LEU A 16 43.35 0.14 20.19
N LEU A 17 42.34 0.89 20.64
CA LEU A 17 41.07 1.02 19.90
C LEU A 17 40.66 2.45 19.56
N ALA A 18 41.61 3.36 19.50
CA ALA A 18 41.34 4.75 19.12
C ALA A 18 42.09 5.11 17.82
N SER A 19 41.79 4.45 16.72
CA SER A 19 42.27 4.95 15.44
C SER A 19 41.66 4.16 14.28
N CYS A 20 40.46 4.50 13.89
CA CYS A 20 39.87 4.30 12.55
C CYS A 20 38.47 4.93 12.47
N ALA A 21 38.28 6.11 13.02
CA ALA A 21 37.18 6.96 12.61
C ALA A 21 37.76 8.04 11.71
N ALA A 22 38.24 7.67 10.54
CA ALA A 22 38.39 8.63 9.47
C ALA A 22 36.98 9.03 9.05
N ASP A 23 36.61 10.29 9.32
CA ASP A 23 35.43 10.93 8.78
C ASP A 23 35.50 10.88 7.25
N ALA A 24 35.01 9.80 6.68
CA ALA A 24 34.71 9.77 5.26
C ALA A 24 33.57 10.79 5.07
N PRO A 25 33.73 11.82 4.23
CA PRO A 25 32.66 12.74 3.95
C PRO A 25 31.45 11.93 3.47
N ALA A 26 30.33 12.05 4.18
CA ALA A 26 29.09 11.41 3.79
C ALA A 26 28.82 11.77 2.31
N PRO A 27 28.54 10.80 1.45
CA PRO A 27 28.22 11.11 0.07
C PRO A 27 27.05 12.10 0.05
N PRO A 28 27.07 13.12 -0.83
CA PRO A 28 25.99 14.07 -0.90
C PRO A 28 24.69 13.31 -1.08
N SER A 29 23.81 13.40 -0.09
CA SER A 29 22.47 12.87 -0.17
C SER A 29 21.75 13.64 -1.27
N VAL A 30 21.80 13.13 -2.49
CA VAL A 30 20.90 13.58 -3.54
C VAL A 30 19.53 13.09 -3.11
N ALA A 31 18.81 13.96 -2.41
CA ALA A 31 17.39 13.74 -2.14
C ALA A 31 16.69 13.71 -3.50
N ALA A 32 16.64 12.52 -4.10
CA ALA A 32 15.84 12.29 -5.29
C ALA A 32 14.41 12.67 -4.91
N LYS A 33 13.85 13.67 -5.60
CA LYS A 33 12.45 14.02 -5.42
C LYS A 33 11.64 12.74 -5.60
N PRO A 34 10.83 12.34 -4.63
CA PRO A 34 10.04 11.11 -4.75
C PRO A 34 9.23 11.16 -6.04
N ILE A 35 9.43 10.20 -6.92
CA ILE A 35 8.58 10.05 -8.10
C ILE A 35 7.22 9.62 -7.57
N PRO A 36 6.16 10.40 -7.76
CA PRO A 36 4.84 10.00 -7.29
C PRO A 36 4.47 8.66 -7.93
N PRO A 37 3.91 7.72 -7.18
CA PRO A 37 3.52 6.44 -7.71
C PRO A 37 2.48 6.66 -8.81
N SER A 38 2.59 5.91 -9.92
CA SER A 38 1.59 5.98 -10.99
C SER A 38 0.22 5.50 -10.47
N GLY A 39 -0.86 6.07 -11.01
CA GLY A 39 -2.22 5.66 -10.65
C GLY A 39 -2.47 4.17 -10.88
N GLU A 40 -1.86 3.60 -11.93
CA GLU A 40 -1.86 2.16 -12.18
C GLU A 40 -1.25 1.38 -11.00
N ARG A 41 -0.04 1.74 -10.60
CA ARG A 41 0.65 1.09 -9.49
C ARG A 41 -0.16 1.18 -8.19
N LEU A 42 -0.75 2.33 -7.90
CA LEU A 42 -1.61 2.52 -6.73
C LEU A 42 -2.84 1.61 -6.79
N ALA A 43 -3.54 1.56 -7.93
CA ALA A 43 -4.73 0.73 -8.09
C ALA A 43 -4.44 -0.77 -7.88
N TYR A 44 -3.26 -1.26 -8.29
CA TYR A 44 -2.84 -2.64 -8.02
C TYR A 44 -2.44 -2.85 -6.56
N LEU A 45 -1.63 -1.98 -6.00
CA LEU A 45 -1.12 -2.13 -4.63
C LEU A 45 -2.21 -2.04 -3.57
N THR A 46 -3.23 -1.23 -3.81
CA THR A 46 -4.38 -1.08 -2.88
C THR A 46 -5.51 -2.06 -3.12
N GLY A 47 -5.33 -2.97 -4.07
CA GLY A 47 -6.28 -4.05 -4.32
C GLY A 47 -7.52 -3.67 -5.13
N CYS A 48 -7.59 -2.46 -5.71
CA CYS A 48 -8.72 -2.07 -6.55
C CYS A 48 -9.01 -3.14 -7.60
N VAL A 49 -7.98 -3.56 -8.34
CA VAL A 49 -8.10 -4.55 -9.40
C VAL A 49 -8.52 -5.91 -8.85
N ASN A 50 -7.98 -6.32 -7.70
CA ASN A 50 -8.26 -7.63 -7.12
C ASN A 50 -9.69 -7.76 -6.58
N CYS A 51 -10.23 -6.68 -6.02
CA CYS A 51 -11.57 -6.67 -5.45
C CYS A 51 -12.65 -6.37 -6.49
N HIS A 52 -12.34 -5.55 -7.49
CA HIS A 52 -13.29 -5.04 -8.47
C HIS A 52 -13.16 -5.67 -9.86
N HIS A 53 -12.77 -6.91 -9.94
CA HIS A 53 -12.79 -7.63 -11.22
C HIS A 53 -14.22 -7.96 -11.67
N GLN A 54 -14.41 -8.33 -12.92
CA GLN A 54 -15.74 -8.42 -13.52
C GLN A 54 -16.53 -9.67 -13.16
N THR A 55 -15.87 -10.76 -12.75
CA THR A 55 -16.57 -12.00 -12.47
C THR A 55 -17.48 -11.91 -11.24
N PRO A 56 -18.60 -12.61 -11.28
CA PRO A 56 -19.54 -12.63 -10.17
C PRO A 56 -18.88 -13.14 -8.90
N LYS A 57 -19.01 -12.49 -8.02
CA LYS A 57 -18.48 -12.15 -6.79
C LYS A 57 -19.28 -12.68 -5.65
N GLU A 58 -19.21 -13.97 -5.53
CA GLU A 58 -19.76 -14.72 -4.43
C GLU A 58 -19.20 -14.26 -3.07
N ILE A 59 -18.02 -13.58 -3.10
CA ILE A 59 -17.31 -13.19 -1.88
C ILE A 59 -17.43 -11.71 -1.57
N LEU A 60 -17.21 -10.83 -2.55
CA LEU A 60 -17.09 -9.39 -2.29
C LEU A 60 -18.21 -8.56 -2.92
N ASN A 61 -18.93 -9.08 -3.89
CA ASN A 61 -19.98 -8.37 -4.63
C ASN A 61 -19.61 -6.93 -5.02
N ALA A 62 -18.34 -6.74 -5.42
CA ALA A 62 -17.81 -5.43 -5.79
C ALA A 62 -18.19 -5.12 -7.25
N PRO A 63 -18.67 -3.91 -7.53
CA PRO A 63 -18.99 -3.49 -8.90
C PRO A 63 -17.73 -3.41 -9.75
N PRO A 64 -17.82 -3.60 -11.08
CA PRO A 64 -16.66 -3.56 -11.95
C PRO A 64 -16.04 -2.17 -12.01
N LEU A 65 -14.69 -2.08 -12.14
CA LEU A 65 -13.95 -0.81 -12.15
C LEU A 65 -14.34 0.12 -13.30
N VAL A 66 -14.90 -0.40 -14.39
CA VAL A 66 -15.38 0.44 -15.50
C VAL A 66 -16.44 1.45 -15.05
N MET A 67 -17.15 1.18 -13.96
CA MET A 67 -18.12 2.15 -13.43
C MET A 67 -17.47 3.46 -12.96
N VAL A 68 -16.17 3.45 -12.64
CA VAL A 68 -15.45 4.68 -12.26
C VAL A 68 -15.50 5.71 -13.38
N LYS A 69 -15.66 5.29 -14.63
CA LYS A 69 -15.84 6.20 -15.78
C LYS A 69 -17.07 7.11 -15.64
N THR A 70 -18.01 6.76 -14.79
CA THR A 70 -19.20 7.58 -14.52
C THR A 70 -19.02 8.55 -13.34
N TYR A 71 -17.87 8.51 -12.67
CA TYR A 71 -17.56 9.38 -11.54
C TYR A 71 -16.71 10.57 -11.99
N SER A 72 -17.11 11.77 -11.62
CA SER A 72 -16.21 12.94 -11.66
C SER A 72 -15.10 12.78 -10.62
N LEU A 73 -13.99 13.51 -10.80
CA LEU A 73 -12.90 13.48 -9.84
C LEU A 73 -13.33 13.89 -8.40
N PRO A 74 -14.16 14.92 -8.18
CA PRO A 74 -14.66 15.23 -6.84
C PRO A 74 -15.48 14.10 -6.21
N GLU A 75 -16.38 13.47 -6.96
CA GLU A 75 -17.18 12.33 -6.48
C GLU A 75 -16.30 11.12 -6.16
N PHE A 76 -15.34 10.83 -7.01
CA PHE A 76 -14.38 9.75 -6.79
C PHE A 76 -13.50 10.01 -5.56
N ARG A 77 -13.06 11.26 -5.37
CA ARG A 77 -12.32 11.66 -4.16
C ARG A 77 -13.15 11.45 -2.90
N THR A 78 -14.40 11.89 -2.91
CA THR A 78 -15.32 11.68 -1.79
C THR A 78 -15.47 10.21 -1.48
N LEU A 79 -15.72 9.39 -2.51
CA LEU A 79 -15.84 7.94 -2.36
C LEU A 79 -14.58 7.32 -1.73
N LEU A 80 -13.41 7.62 -2.25
CA LEU A 80 -12.16 7.02 -1.77
C LEU A 80 -11.78 7.49 -0.36
N LYS A 81 -12.05 8.74 -0.02
CA LYS A 81 -11.63 9.30 1.27
C LYS A 81 -12.63 9.09 2.41
N THR A 82 -13.88 8.95 2.09
CA THR A 82 -14.94 8.91 3.11
C THR A 82 -15.82 7.66 3.09
N GLY A 83 -15.76 6.91 2.00
CA GLY A 83 -16.66 5.78 1.77
C GLY A 83 -18.08 6.21 1.40
N VAL A 84 -18.31 7.49 1.07
CA VAL A 84 -19.62 8.00 0.65
C VAL A 84 -19.75 7.98 -0.86
N THR A 85 -20.75 7.31 -1.38
CA THR A 85 -21.04 7.24 -2.81
C THR A 85 -21.67 8.54 -3.32
N ARG A 86 -21.69 8.73 -4.65
CA ARG A 86 -22.29 9.94 -5.27
C ARG A 86 -23.77 10.15 -4.96
N ASP A 87 -24.50 9.06 -4.65
CA ASP A 87 -25.90 9.08 -4.23
C ASP A 87 -26.06 9.30 -2.71
N GLY A 88 -24.98 9.60 -2.01
CA GLY A 88 -24.99 9.94 -0.59
C GLY A 88 -25.00 8.74 0.37
N ARG A 89 -24.90 7.50 -0.13
CA ARG A 89 -24.80 6.32 0.75
C ARG A 89 -23.45 6.27 1.47
N ASP A 90 -23.51 6.17 2.78
CA ASP A 90 -22.34 5.89 3.60
C ASP A 90 -22.10 4.37 3.67
N MET A 91 -21.16 3.88 2.88
CA MET A 91 -20.83 2.45 2.82
C MET A 91 -20.15 1.96 4.11
N TYR A 92 -19.47 2.85 4.83
CA TYR A 92 -18.85 2.49 6.11
C TYR A 92 -19.93 2.23 7.17
N ALA A 93 -20.93 3.10 7.27
CA ALA A 93 -22.05 2.90 8.18
C ALA A 93 -22.87 1.64 7.87
N GLN A 94 -22.84 1.18 6.61
CA GLN A 94 -23.46 -0.07 6.19
C GLN A 94 -22.60 -1.32 6.41
N GLY A 95 -21.41 -1.19 6.98
CA GLY A 95 -20.48 -2.29 7.18
C GLY A 95 -19.88 -2.86 5.90
N SER A 96 -19.92 -2.11 4.80
CA SER A 96 -19.33 -2.52 3.53
C SER A 96 -17.81 -2.56 3.61
N ILE A 97 -17.19 -3.61 3.05
CA ILE A 97 -15.74 -3.74 2.96
C ILE A 97 -15.13 -2.51 2.25
N MET A 98 -15.75 -2.05 1.15
CA MET A 98 -15.26 -0.85 0.46
C MET A 98 -15.33 0.41 1.35
N GLY A 99 -16.34 0.52 2.20
CA GLY A 99 -16.43 1.63 3.17
C GLY A 99 -15.30 1.59 4.19
N ILE A 100 -14.95 0.40 4.69
CA ILE A 100 -13.83 0.19 5.61
C ILE A 100 -12.51 0.54 4.92
N VAL A 101 -12.26 0.00 3.72
CA VAL A 101 -11.05 0.27 2.94
C VAL A 101 -10.92 1.77 2.64
N ALA A 102 -12.00 2.45 2.29
CA ALA A 102 -12.00 3.89 2.03
C ALA A 102 -11.54 4.67 3.26
N ARG A 103 -12.13 4.43 4.42
CA ARG A 103 -11.83 5.20 5.64
C ARG A 103 -10.51 4.85 6.29
N GLU A 104 -10.16 3.57 6.32
CA GLU A 104 -8.98 3.09 7.06
C GLU A 104 -7.70 3.09 6.21
N GLN A 105 -7.82 3.06 4.89
CA GLN A 105 -6.65 2.97 4.00
C GLN A 105 -6.59 4.11 2.99
N LEU A 106 -7.63 4.28 2.15
CA LEU A 106 -7.58 5.22 1.04
C LEU A 106 -7.77 6.68 1.47
N SER A 107 -8.30 6.93 2.67
CA SER A 107 -8.35 8.27 3.26
C SER A 107 -6.98 8.93 3.41
N HIS A 108 -5.93 8.12 3.51
CA HIS A 108 -4.54 8.58 3.61
C HIS A 108 -3.91 8.99 2.26
N PHE A 109 -4.57 8.71 1.15
CA PHE A 109 -4.08 9.17 -0.16
C PHE A 109 -4.02 10.70 -0.21
N SER A 110 -2.97 11.23 -0.78
CA SER A 110 -2.92 12.63 -1.19
C SER A 110 -3.91 12.91 -2.32
N ASP A 111 -4.23 14.15 -2.57
CA ASP A 111 -5.11 14.52 -3.67
C ASP A 111 -4.51 14.19 -5.04
N ASP A 112 -3.18 14.25 -5.16
CA ASP A 112 -2.46 13.86 -6.37
C ASP A 112 -2.55 12.35 -6.61
N GLU A 113 -2.46 11.53 -5.57
CA GLU A 113 -2.61 10.08 -5.67
C GLU A 113 -4.03 9.69 -6.07
N VAL A 114 -5.04 10.32 -5.46
CA VAL A 114 -6.45 10.13 -5.88
C VAL A 114 -6.63 10.50 -7.34
N THR A 115 -6.07 11.64 -7.77
CA THR A 115 -6.15 12.09 -9.15
C THR A 115 -5.48 11.10 -10.09
N ALA A 116 -4.29 10.61 -9.75
CA ALA A 116 -3.57 9.64 -10.56
C ALA A 116 -4.35 8.32 -10.72
N VAL A 117 -4.94 7.81 -9.65
CA VAL A 117 -5.79 6.60 -9.71
C VAL A 117 -7.02 6.84 -10.58
N HIS A 118 -7.70 7.98 -10.38
CA HIS A 118 -8.87 8.33 -11.19
C HIS A 118 -8.52 8.39 -12.67
N GLU A 119 -7.45 9.08 -13.05
CA GLU A 119 -6.99 9.17 -14.44
C GLU A 119 -6.66 7.81 -15.05
N PHE A 120 -5.99 6.95 -14.29
CA PHE A 120 -5.71 5.59 -14.75
C PHE A 120 -7.00 4.81 -15.00
N LEU A 121 -7.96 4.86 -14.11
CA LEU A 121 -9.23 4.15 -14.25
C LEU A 121 -10.10 4.73 -15.36
N GLN A 122 -10.01 6.04 -15.62
CA GLN A 122 -10.72 6.70 -16.71
C GLN A 122 -10.15 6.36 -18.10
N LYS A 123 -8.83 6.32 -18.23
CA LYS A 123 -8.13 6.24 -19.52
C LYS A 123 -7.44 4.91 -19.76
N GLY A 124 -6.85 4.33 -18.72
CA GLY A 124 -6.03 3.11 -18.81
C GLY A 124 -6.78 1.82 -18.48
N TRP A 125 -7.98 1.89 -17.94
CA TRP A 125 -8.80 0.72 -17.64
C TRP A 125 -9.85 0.50 -18.73
N SER A 126 -9.75 -0.61 -19.46
CA SER A 126 -10.69 -1.03 -20.50
C SER A 126 -11.36 -2.35 -20.14
N GLU A 127 -12.42 -2.71 -20.88
CA GLU A 127 -13.07 -4.01 -20.74
C GLU A 127 -12.12 -5.16 -21.10
N ASP A 128 -11.31 -4.99 -22.14
CA ASP A 128 -10.30 -5.99 -22.53
C ASP A 128 -9.26 -6.20 -21.41
N ARG A 129 -8.83 -5.11 -20.78
CA ARG A 129 -7.91 -5.19 -19.65
C ARG A 129 -8.56 -5.87 -18.48
N ALA A 130 -9.80 -5.54 -18.16
CA ALA A 130 -10.55 -6.19 -17.10
C ALA A 130 -10.69 -7.71 -17.36
N ALA A 131 -11.02 -8.12 -18.58
CA ALA A 131 -11.09 -9.52 -18.97
C ALA A 131 -9.73 -10.23 -18.86
N TYR A 132 -8.65 -9.56 -19.21
CA TYR A 132 -7.30 -10.10 -19.05
C TYR A 132 -6.95 -10.35 -17.58
N GLU A 133 -7.19 -9.37 -16.70
CA GLU A 133 -6.92 -9.51 -15.26
C GLU A 133 -7.80 -10.59 -14.63
N GLU A 134 -9.04 -10.71 -15.06
CA GLU A 134 -9.95 -11.76 -14.63
C GLU A 134 -9.44 -13.15 -15.02
N ALA A 135 -9.05 -13.34 -16.28
CA ALA A 135 -8.48 -14.58 -16.73
C ALA A 135 -7.23 -14.98 -15.95
N LYS A 136 -6.38 -14.00 -15.62
CA LYS A 136 -5.19 -14.20 -14.81
C LYS A 136 -5.54 -14.64 -13.38
N ILE A 137 -6.51 -13.99 -12.74
CA ILE A 137 -6.96 -14.36 -11.39
C ILE A 137 -7.55 -15.76 -11.37
N ALA A 138 -8.31 -16.15 -12.39
CA ALA A 138 -8.90 -17.48 -12.52
C ALA A 138 -7.86 -18.62 -12.59
N THR A 139 -6.59 -18.30 -12.89
CA THR A 139 -5.52 -19.31 -12.88
C THR A 139 -5.00 -19.61 -11.46
N PHE A 140 -5.31 -18.78 -10.46
CA PHE A 140 -4.89 -19.05 -9.10
C PHE A 140 -5.78 -20.10 -8.42
N PRO A 141 -5.21 -21.03 -7.68
CA PRO A 141 -6.03 -21.98 -6.92
C PRO A 141 -6.82 -21.22 -5.83
N PRO A 142 -8.07 -21.65 -5.58
CA PRO A 142 -8.85 -21.03 -4.51
C PRO A 142 -8.11 -21.15 -3.17
N PRO A 143 -8.20 -20.12 -2.33
CA PRO A 143 -7.56 -20.14 -1.02
C PRO A 143 -8.05 -21.32 -0.19
N THR A 144 -7.13 -22.01 0.48
CA THR A 144 -7.43 -23.22 1.25
C THR A 144 -8.41 -22.99 2.41
N PHE A 145 -8.47 -21.76 2.95
CA PHE A 145 -9.40 -21.40 4.02
C PHE A 145 -10.88 -21.31 3.57
N MET A 146 -11.14 -21.34 2.27
CA MET A 146 -12.51 -21.35 1.72
C MET A 146 -13.06 -22.77 1.49
N LYS A 147 -12.34 -23.79 1.87
CA LYS A 147 -12.74 -25.20 1.65
C LYS A 147 -13.44 -25.87 2.83
N ASN A 148 -13.87 -25.09 3.82
CA ASN A 148 -14.61 -25.61 4.99
C ASN A 148 -16.10 -25.34 4.87
#